data_6da536bf8fc750aaf8065a836ee203af
#
_entry.id   6da536bf8fc750aaf8065a836ee203af
#
_cell.length_a   1.000
_cell.length_b   1.000
_cell.length_c   1.000
_cell.angle_alpha   90.00
_cell.angle_beta   90.00
_cell.angle_gamma   90.00
#
_symmetry.space_group_name_H-M   'P 1'
#
loop_
_entity.id
_entity.type
_entity.pdbx_description
1 polymer ?
#
loop_
_entity_poly.entity_id
_entity_poly.type
_entity_poly.pdbx_seq_one_letter_code
_entity_poly.pdbx_strand_id
1 'polypeptide(L)'
;MVRKGNRCISNDRRSTILRKLESSDAPISATAFGDLLGVTRQVIVKDVALLRAEGVPIFSTNRGYLLIRPVQLPRREFKVRHDYGETKTELALIIEHGGRVLDIKIDHPQYGEISADLNVISPKSLKNFLESFERPQRLSRLTDGYHKHTVEADSEETLDAIEAALGEHGFLSEPKQ
;
A
#
# COMPACT_ATOMS: atom_id res chain seq x y z
N MET A 1 -16.42 26.73 -36.98
CA MET A 1 -15.92 25.41 -37.39
C MET A 1 -14.41 25.38 -37.17
N VAL A 2 -13.78 24.40 -36.61
CA VAL A 2 -12.39 24.21 -36.19
C VAL A 2 -12.18 24.36 -34.69
N ARG A 3 -12.25 23.23 -33.95
CA ARG A 3 -11.56 23.00 -32.66
C ARG A 3 -11.55 21.51 -32.21
N LYS A 4 -11.86 20.55 -33.10
CA LYS A 4 -11.81 19.11 -32.76
C LYS A 4 -10.42 18.47 -32.90
N GLY A 5 -9.54 19.00 -33.78
CA GLY A 5 -8.22 18.40 -34.04
C GLY A 5 -7.20 18.56 -32.92
N ASN A 6 -7.23 19.68 -32.17
CA ASN A 6 -6.20 19.99 -31.16
C ASN A 6 -6.34 19.19 -29.87
N ARG A 7 -7.55 18.70 -29.55
CA ARG A 7 -7.81 17.93 -28.32
C ARG A 7 -7.34 16.47 -28.44
N CYS A 8 -7.42 15.88 -29.62
CA CYS A 8 -6.94 14.51 -29.86
C CYS A 8 -5.41 14.45 -29.79
N ILE A 9 -4.72 15.35 -30.51
CA ILE A 9 -3.24 15.42 -30.53
C ILE A 9 -2.64 15.70 -29.16
N SER A 10 -3.31 16.52 -28.33
CA SER A 10 -2.85 16.79 -26.96
C SER A 10 -3.04 15.60 -26.01
N ASN A 11 -4.09 14.80 -26.21
CA ASN A 11 -4.30 13.56 -25.43
C ASN A 11 -3.25 12.50 -25.80
N ASP A 12 -2.98 12.29 -27.08
CA ASP A 12 -1.96 11.35 -27.56
C ASP A 12 -0.57 11.74 -27.04
N ARG A 13 -0.28 13.06 -26.98
CA ARG A 13 1.00 13.55 -26.45
C ARG A 13 1.13 13.30 -24.96
N ARG A 14 0.09 13.59 -24.15
CA ARG A 14 0.09 13.30 -22.70
C ARG A 14 0.21 11.80 -22.42
N SER A 15 -0.49 10.96 -23.16
CA SER A 15 -0.34 9.50 -23.08
C SER A 15 1.08 9.05 -23.40
N THR A 16 1.76 9.69 -24.34
CA THR A 16 3.14 9.37 -24.67
C THR A 16 4.10 9.83 -23.58
N ILE A 17 3.89 11.02 -22.97
CA ILE A 17 4.65 11.48 -21.82
C ILE A 17 4.52 10.48 -20.67
N LEU A 18 3.30 10.05 -20.34
CA LEU A 18 3.04 9.10 -19.26
C LEU A 18 3.76 7.77 -19.50
N ARG A 19 3.58 7.14 -20.67
CA ARG A 19 4.28 5.89 -21.02
C ARG A 19 5.80 5.99 -20.91
N LYS A 20 6.37 7.13 -21.32
CA LYS A 20 7.82 7.33 -21.21
C LYS A 20 8.27 7.46 -19.76
N LEU A 21 7.49 8.12 -18.90
CA LEU A 21 7.76 8.19 -17.47
C LEU A 21 7.56 6.83 -16.80
N GLU A 22 6.57 6.04 -17.22
CA GLU A 22 6.33 4.68 -16.75
C GLU A 22 7.48 3.71 -17.09
N SER A 23 8.14 3.92 -18.23
CA SER A 23 9.23 3.05 -18.69
C SER A 23 10.63 3.54 -18.27
N SER A 24 10.72 4.62 -17.48
CA SER A 24 12.00 5.23 -17.09
C SER A 24 12.16 5.23 -15.57
N ASP A 25 13.31 4.77 -15.11
CA ASP A 25 13.72 4.88 -13.70
C ASP A 25 14.55 6.16 -13.44
N ALA A 26 14.81 6.94 -14.49
CA ALA A 26 15.54 8.20 -14.42
C ALA A 26 14.64 9.40 -14.82
N PRO A 27 14.87 10.59 -14.23
CA PRO A 27 14.14 11.79 -14.59
C PRO A 27 14.31 12.17 -16.07
N ILE A 28 13.23 12.54 -16.75
CA ILE A 28 13.24 13.01 -18.15
C ILE A 28 12.95 14.51 -18.15
N SER A 29 13.83 15.30 -18.78
CA SER A 29 13.67 16.75 -18.80
C SER A 29 12.53 17.20 -19.73
N ALA A 30 11.92 18.36 -19.44
CA ALA A 30 10.91 18.95 -20.32
C ALA A 30 11.45 19.27 -21.72
N THR A 31 12.74 19.57 -21.84
CA THR A 31 13.42 19.77 -23.13
C THR A 31 13.50 18.47 -23.91
N ALA A 32 13.96 17.38 -23.27
CA ALA A 32 14.03 16.06 -23.90
C ALA A 32 12.65 15.57 -24.39
N PHE A 33 11.59 15.81 -23.61
CA PHE A 33 10.22 15.55 -24.07
C PHE A 33 9.82 16.46 -25.24
N GLY A 34 10.21 17.73 -25.21
CA GLY A 34 9.98 18.68 -26.29
C GLY A 34 10.59 18.21 -27.62
N ASP A 35 11.86 17.82 -27.57
CA ASP A 35 12.60 17.30 -28.71
C ASP A 35 11.97 16.00 -29.25
N LEU A 36 11.64 15.08 -28.36
CA LEU A 36 10.99 13.80 -28.73
C LEU A 36 9.62 13.99 -29.41
N LEU A 37 8.84 14.96 -28.96
CA LEU A 37 7.43 15.15 -29.35
C LEU A 37 7.21 16.31 -30.32
N GLY A 38 8.29 16.97 -30.75
CA GLY A 38 8.24 18.08 -31.71
C GLY A 38 7.51 19.32 -31.18
N VAL A 39 7.60 19.59 -29.87
CA VAL A 39 6.94 20.72 -29.22
C VAL A 39 7.90 21.50 -28.31
N THR A 40 7.50 22.71 -27.94
CA THR A 40 8.34 23.51 -27.03
C THR A 40 8.31 22.97 -25.59
N ARG A 41 9.38 23.24 -24.83
CA ARG A 41 9.45 22.95 -23.39
C ARG A 41 8.22 23.46 -22.62
N GLN A 42 7.69 24.65 -23.00
CA GLN A 42 6.53 25.22 -22.32
C GLN A 42 5.25 24.40 -22.51
N VAL A 43 5.08 23.77 -23.69
CA VAL A 43 3.96 22.87 -23.96
C VAL A 43 4.05 21.63 -23.05
N ILE A 44 5.24 21.06 -22.90
CA ILE A 44 5.46 19.91 -21.99
C ILE A 44 5.15 20.28 -20.54
N VAL A 45 5.59 21.45 -20.08
CA VAL A 45 5.27 21.92 -18.70
C VAL A 45 3.77 22.00 -18.48
N LYS A 46 3.00 22.51 -19.46
CA LYS A 46 1.53 22.55 -19.38
C LYS A 46 0.91 21.15 -19.38
N ASP A 47 1.40 20.23 -20.23
CA ASP A 47 0.90 18.87 -20.30
C ASP A 47 1.14 18.11 -18.99
N VAL A 48 2.32 18.26 -18.38
CA VAL A 48 2.64 17.68 -17.07
C VAL A 48 1.76 18.28 -15.97
N ALA A 49 1.48 19.58 -16.00
CA ALA A 49 0.57 20.21 -15.05
C ALA A 49 -0.86 19.65 -15.16
N LEU A 50 -1.33 19.37 -16.39
CA LEU A 50 -2.64 18.74 -16.60
C LEU A 50 -2.67 17.29 -16.11
N LEU A 51 -1.64 16.49 -16.40
CA LEU A 51 -1.53 15.13 -15.89
C LEU A 51 -1.55 15.08 -14.34
N ARG A 52 -0.88 16.02 -13.70
CA ARG A 52 -0.94 16.16 -12.23
C ARG A 52 -2.33 16.53 -11.73
N ALA A 53 -3.02 17.43 -12.42
CA ALA A 53 -4.40 17.78 -12.08
C ALA A 53 -5.37 16.59 -12.27
N GLU A 54 -5.04 15.63 -13.13
CA GLU A 54 -5.73 14.36 -13.33
C GLU A 54 -5.31 13.28 -12.29
N GLY A 55 -4.45 13.62 -11.30
CA GLY A 55 -4.03 12.72 -10.23
C GLY A 55 -2.79 11.89 -10.53
N VAL A 56 -2.11 12.11 -11.67
CA VAL A 56 -0.87 11.35 -11.99
C VAL A 56 0.28 11.82 -11.09
N PRO A 57 0.95 10.91 -10.34
CA PRO A 57 1.97 11.27 -9.35
C PRO A 57 3.33 11.57 -10.01
N ILE A 58 3.40 12.65 -10.80
CA ILE A 58 4.63 13.10 -11.44
C ILE A 58 5.38 14.06 -10.53
N PHE A 59 6.61 13.72 -10.19
CA PHE A 59 7.50 14.56 -9.38
C PHE A 59 8.41 15.40 -10.26
N SER A 60 8.72 16.63 -9.81
CA SER A 60 9.74 17.48 -10.43
C SER A 60 11.05 17.37 -9.66
N THR A 61 12.11 17.06 -10.36
CA THR A 61 13.47 17.10 -9.85
C THR A 61 14.26 18.19 -10.57
N ASN A 62 15.47 18.48 -10.11
CA ASN A 62 16.39 19.37 -10.81
C ASN A 62 16.82 18.84 -12.21
N ARG A 63 16.62 17.53 -12.48
CA ARG A 63 16.96 16.86 -13.76
C ARG A 63 15.77 16.68 -14.68
N GLY A 64 14.53 16.87 -14.19
CA GLY A 64 13.32 16.66 -14.97
C GLY A 64 12.18 16.03 -14.17
N TYR A 65 11.28 15.37 -14.87
CA TYR A 65 10.10 14.72 -14.35
C TYR A 65 10.35 13.24 -14.10
N LEU A 66 9.83 12.74 -12.99
CA LEU A 66 9.84 11.33 -12.62
C LEU A 66 8.43 10.93 -12.18
N LEU A 67 7.99 9.76 -12.60
CA LEU A 67 6.75 9.17 -12.08
C LEU A 67 7.04 8.47 -10.76
N ILE A 68 6.36 8.86 -9.68
CA ILE A 68 6.42 8.11 -8.43
C ILE A 68 5.54 6.86 -8.62
N ARG A 69 6.17 5.70 -8.61
CA ARG A 69 5.44 4.43 -8.52
C ARG A 69 5.26 4.11 -7.04
N PRO A 70 4.04 3.90 -6.57
CA PRO A 70 3.89 3.30 -5.24
C PRO A 70 4.60 1.96 -5.27
N VAL A 71 5.57 1.79 -4.40
CA VAL A 71 6.17 0.47 -4.17
C VAL A 71 5.04 -0.37 -3.58
N GLN A 72 4.59 -1.38 -4.32
CA GLN A 72 3.70 -2.38 -3.75
C GLN A 72 4.57 -3.32 -2.92
N LEU A 73 4.53 -3.11 -1.63
CA LEU A 73 5.21 -4.01 -0.70
C LEU A 73 4.47 -5.36 -0.65
N PRO A 74 5.20 -6.47 -0.47
CA PRO A 74 4.59 -7.78 -0.28
C PRO A 74 3.60 -7.76 0.88
N ARG A 75 2.49 -8.48 0.69
CA ARG A 75 1.44 -8.63 1.71
C ARG A 75 1.04 -10.08 1.83
N ARG A 76 0.80 -10.53 3.06
CA ARG A 76 0.31 -11.86 3.36
C ARG A 76 -0.77 -11.79 4.42
N GLU A 77 -1.78 -12.66 4.30
CA GLU A 77 -2.81 -12.82 5.31
C GLU A 77 -2.41 -13.97 6.23
N PHE A 78 -2.24 -13.67 7.52
CA PHE A 78 -1.98 -14.68 8.54
C PHE A 78 -3.28 -14.99 9.29
N LYS A 79 -3.63 -16.27 9.33
CA LYS A 79 -4.75 -16.78 10.12
C LYS A 79 -4.23 -17.17 11.48
N VAL A 80 -4.73 -16.54 12.51
CA VAL A 80 -4.25 -16.71 13.87
C VAL A 80 -5.40 -17.05 14.83
N ARG A 81 -5.02 -17.69 15.93
CA ARG A 81 -5.91 -17.96 17.04
C ARG A 81 -5.16 -17.81 18.35
N HIS A 82 -5.64 -16.94 19.19
CA HIS A 82 -5.10 -16.78 20.54
C HIS A 82 -6.11 -16.11 21.47
N ASP A 83 -5.82 -16.17 22.77
CA ASP A 83 -6.60 -15.48 23.78
C ASP A 83 -6.30 -13.97 23.82
N TYR A 84 -7.22 -13.23 24.43
CA TYR A 84 -7.14 -11.78 24.53
C TYR A 84 -5.82 -11.27 25.14
N GLY A 85 -5.26 -11.97 26.12
CA GLY A 85 -4.01 -11.58 26.79
C GLY A 85 -2.78 -11.59 25.87
N GLU A 86 -2.86 -12.33 24.77
CA GLU A 86 -1.74 -12.60 23.87
C GLU A 86 -1.66 -11.63 22.68
N THR A 87 -2.69 -10.79 22.47
CA THR A 87 -2.71 -9.80 21.36
C THR A 87 -1.48 -8.89 21.36
N LYS A 88 -0.97 -8.50 22.52
CA LYS A 88 0.25 -7.69 22.60
C LYS A 88 1.46 -8.46 22.09
N THR A 89 1.58 -9.73 22.48
CA THR A 89 2.69 -10.59 22.08
C THR A 89 2.66 -10.86 20.58
N GLU A 90 1.50 -11.20 20.04
CA GLU A 90 1.31 -11.41 18.62
C GLU A 90 1.72 -10.18 17.77
N LEU A 91 1.11 -9.03 18.07
CA LEU A 91 1.40 -7.81 17.32
C LEU A 91 2.86 -7.35 17.48
N ALA A 92 3.45 -7.56 18.68
CA ALA A 92 4.85 -7.25 18.93
C ALA A 92 5.77 -8.13 18.07
N LEU A 93 5.52 -9.44 17.99
CA LEU A 93 6.28 -10.35 17.12
C LEU A 93 6.28 -9.90 15.66
N ILE A 94 5.11 -9.54 15.12
CA ILE A 94 5.00 -9.07 13.73
C ILE A 94 5.84 -7.80 13.52
N ILE A 95 5.74 -6.83 14.45
CA ILE A 95 6.46 -5.54 14.35
C ILE A 95 7.97 -5.73 14.53
N GLU A 96 8.40 -6.56 15.48
CA GLU A 96 9.83 -6.83 15.75
C GLU A 96 10.52 -7.50 14.58
N HIS A 97 9.80 -8.32 13.80
CA HIS A 97 10.30 -8.92 12.55
C HIS A 97 10.18 -8.01 11.32
N GLY A 98 9.73 -6.76 11.48
CA GLY A 98 9.65 -5.78 10.38
C GLY A 98 8.33 -5.76 9.62
N GLY A 99 7.30 -6.44 10.12
CA GLY A 99 5.95 -6.42 9.55
C GLY A 99 5.17 -5.18 9.95
N ARG A 100 4.12 -4.90 9.17
CA ARG A 100 3.13 -3.83 9.41
C ARG A 100 1.76 -4.48 9.39
N VAL A 101 1.04 -4.44 10.50
CA VAL A 101 -0.32 -4.98 10.59
C VAL A 101 -1.30 -3.92 10.09
N LEU A 102 -1.93 -4.19 8.97
CA LEU A 102 -2.84 -3.24 8.32
C LEU A 102 -4.24 -3.31 8.91
N ASP A 103 -4.76 -4.51 9.10
CA ASP A 103 -6.15 -4.76 9.52
C ASP A 103 -6.28 -5.95 10.47
N ILE A 104 -7.50 -6.13 10.98
CA ILE A 104 -7.99 -7.38 11.56
C ILE A 104 -9.26 -7.77 10.82
N LYS A 105 -9.42 -9.05 10.52
CA LYS A 105 -10.58 -9.64 9.87
C LYS A 105 -11.07 -10.84 10.64
N ILE A 106 -12.39 -11.01 10.69
CA ILE A 106 -13.05 -12.20 11.23
C ILE A 106 -14.10 -12.72 10.26
N ASP A 107 -14.30 -14.02 10.24
CA ASP A 107 -15.37 -14.66 9.47
C ASP A 107 -16.59 -14.85 10.39
N HIS A 108 -17.60 -13.97 10.25
CA HIS A 108 -18.82 -14.06 11.06
C HIS A 108 -19.88 -14.91 10.32
N PRO A 109 -20.54 -15.90 11.00
CA PRO A 109 -21.45 -16.84 10.32
C PRO A 109 -22.62 -16.19 9.58
N GLN A 110 -23.13 -15.06 10.08
CA GLN A 110 -24.28 -14.36 9.49
C GLN A 110 -23.91 -13.18 8.60
N TYR A 111 -22.80 -12.50 8.91
CA TYR A 111 -22.44 -11.24 8.25
C TYR A 111 -21.28 -11.38 7.26
N GLY A 112 -20.70 -12.59 7.14
CA GLY A 112 -19.51 -12.82 6.32
C GLY A 112 -18.25 -12.21 6.95
N GLU A 113 -17.29 -11.81 6.13
CA GLU A 113 -16.06 -11.20 6.61
C GLU A 113 -16.32 -9.79 7.15
N ILE A 114 -15.93 -9.57 8.39
CA ILE A 114 -15.93 -8.25 9.05
C ILE A 114 -14.49 -7.83 9.22
N SER A 115 -14.12 -6.62 8.78
CA SER A 115 -12.77 -6.09 8.89
C SER A 115 -12.74 -4.74 9.59
N ALA A 116 -11.60 -4.46 10.24
CA ALA A 116 -11.30 -3.15 10.81
C ALA A 116 -9.83 -2.81 10.61
N ASP A 117 -9.55 -1.57 10.19
CA ASP A 117 -8.19 -1.08 10.05
C ASP A 117 -7.51 -0.96 11.41
N LEU A 118 -6.30 -1.50 11.52
CA LEU A 118 -5.45 -1.38 12.71
C LEU A 118 -4.33 -0.39 12.51
N ASN A 119 -3.65 -0.44 11.38
CA ASN A 119 -2.50 0.40 11.02
C ASN A 119 -1.39 0.39 12.10
N VAL A 120 -1.13 -0.78 12.67
CA VAL A 120 -0.03 -0.99 13.62
C VAL A 120 1.23 -1.27 12.82
N ILE A 121 2.03 -0.22 12.58
CA ILE A 121 3.17 -0.24 11.65
C ILE A 121 4.53 0.03 12.33
N SER A 122 4.54 0.20 13.64
CA SER A 122 5.76 0.53 14.41
C SER A 122 5.55 0.26 15.90
N PRO A 123 6.62 0.16 16.71
CA PRO A 123 6.49 0.04 18.17
C PRO A 123 5.68 1.18 18.80
N LYS A 124 5.76 2.39 18.25
CA LYS A 124 4.98 3.53 18.73
C LYS A 124 3.49 3.38 18.43
N SER A 125 3.13 2.95 17.23
CA SER A 125 1.72 2.71 16.88
C SER A 125 1.15 1.52 17.65
N LEU A 126 1.94 0.49 17.93
CA LEU A 126 1.56 -0.62 18.79
C LEU A 126 1.24 -0.14 20.21
N LYS A 127 2.12 0.70 20.80
CA LYS A 127 1.88 1.28 22.12
C LYS A 127 0.57 2.07 22.15
N ASN A 128 0.38 2.98 21.19
CA ASN A 128 -0.85 3.79 21.09
C ASN A 128 -2.10 2.92 20.91
N PHE A 129 -2.00 1.87 20.10
CA PHE A 129 -3.07 0.90 19.90
C PHE A 129 -3.45 0.22 21.21
N LEU A 130 -2.48 -0.28 21.97
CA LEU A 130 -2.71 -0.94 23.24
C LEU A 130 -3.27 0.01 24.33
N GLU A 131 -2.85 1.26 24.34
CA GLU A 131 -3.35 2.29 25.27
C GLU A 131 -4.78 2.75 24.95
N SER A 132 -5.20 2.70 23.67
CA SER A 132 -6.55 3.07 23.25
C SER A 132 -7.63 2.05 23.64
N PHE A 133 -7.23 0.87 24.09
CA PHE A 133 -8.13 -0.23 24.44
C PHE A 133 -8.54 -0.22 25.93
N GLU A 134 -9.31 0.77 26.33
CA GLU A 134 -9.90 0.80 27.68
C GLU A 134 -11.05 -0.21 27.89
N ARG A 135 -11.58 -0.84 26.83
CA ARG A 135 -12.70 -1.81 26.91
C ARG A 135 -12.49 -3.04 26.02
N PRO A 136 -12.84 -4.24 26.55
CA PRO A 136 -12.58 -5.51 25.87
C PRO A 136 -13.68 -5.89 24.85
N GLN A 137 -14.01 -5.02 23.91
CA GLN A 137 -14.90 -5.37 22.81
C GLN A 137 -14.07 -5.51 21.52
N ARG A 138 -13.44 -6.66 21.38
CA ARG A 138 -12.62 -6.98 20.19
C ARG A 138 -13.39 -7.90 19.26
N LEU A 139 -13.17 -7.72 17.96
CA LEU A 139 -13.76 -8.56 16.92
C LEU A 139 -13.42 -10.05 17.11
N SER A 140 -12.19 -10.39 17.53
CA SER A 140 -11.75 -11.76 17.76
C SER A 140 -12.55 -12.50 18.84
N ARG A 141 -13.25 -11.81 19.75
CA ARG A 141 -14.16 -12.46 20.72
C ARG A 141 -15.41 -13.05 20.08
N LEU A 142 -15.80 -12.55 18.90
CA LEU A 142 -16.95 -13.07 18.15
C LEU A 142 -16.64 -14.42 17.50
N THR A 143 -15.39 -14.84 17.47
CA THR A 143 -14.90 -16.04 16.76
C THR A 143 -14.00 -16.91 17.63
N ASP A 144 -14.13 -16.89 18.96
CA ASP A 144 -13.33 -17.67 19.90
C ASP A 144 -11.81 -17.51 19.68
N GLY A 145 -11.39 -16.28 19.44
CA GLY A 145 -9.99 -15.92 19.20
C GLY A 145 -9.51 -16.11 17.75
N TYR A 146 -10.30 -16.73 16.88
CA TYR A 146 -9.93 -16.85 15.47
C TYR A 146 -10.06 -15.51 14.74
N HIS A 147 -9.01 -15.11 14.07
CA HIS A 147 -9.01 -13.91 13.22
C HIS A 147 -7.88 -13.97 12.20
N LYS A 148 -7.85 -12.96 11.33
CA LYS A 148 -6.84 -12.82 10.28
C LYS A 148 -6.25 -11.42 10.36
N HIS A 149 -4.97 -11.31 10.04
CA HIS A 149 -4.29 -10.04 9.83
C HIS A 149 -3.70 -9.97 8.44
N THR A 150 -3.96 -8.87 7.71
CA THR A 150 -3.16 -8.54 6.55
C THR A 150 -1.89 -7.85 7.03
N VAL A 151 -0.76 -8.48 6.78
CA VAL A 151 0.57 -7.97 7.13
C VAL A 151 1.31 -7.58 5.85
N GLU A 152 1.89 -6.39 5.86
CA GLU A 152 2.79 -5.87 4.82
C GLU A 152 4.22 -5.88 5.34
N ALA A 153 5.20 -6.22 4.49
CA ALA A 153 6.62 -6.18 4.82
C ALA A 153 7.47 -5.72 3.64
N ASP A 154 8.74 -5.42 3.88
CA ASP A 154 9.66 -4.94 2.84
C ASP A 154 10.06 -6.04 1.85
N SER A 155 9.93 -7.33 2.22
CA SER A 155 10.22 -8.48 1.35
C SER A 155 9.39 -9.71 1.73
N GLU A 156 9.33 -10.71 0.83
CA GLU A 156 8.71 -12.01 1.11
C GLU A 156 9.46 -12.77 2.20
N GLU A 157 10.79 -12.68 2.25
CA GLU A 157 11.62 -13.32 3.28
C GLU A 157 11.27 -12.80 4.67
N THR A 158 10.91 -11.51 4.77
CA THR A 158 10.41 -10.92 6.02
C THR A 158 9.07 -11.51 6.41
N LEU A 159 8.16 -11.72 5.45
CA LEU A 159 6.87 -12.38 5.70
C LEU A 159 7.06 -13.84 6.13
N ASP A 160 8.02 -14.56 5.54
CA ASP A 160 8.37 -15.94 5.92
C ASP A 160 8.90 -15.99 7.37
N ALA A 161 9.76 -15.04 7.76
CA ALA A 161 10.26 -14.94 9.13
C ALA A 161 9.13 -14.65 10.15
N ILE A 162 8.18 -13.79 9.79
CA ILE A 162 7.00 -13.51 10.61
C ILE A 162 6.14 -14.77 10.76
N GLU A 163 5.91 -15.51 9.67
CA GLU A 163 5.14 -16.75 9.69
C GLU A 163 5.78 -17.79 10.61
N ALA A 164 7.10 -17.97 10.50
CA ALA A 164 7.84 -18.87 11.38
C ALA A 164 7.72 -18.46 12.86
N ALA A 165 7.90 -17.18 13.17
CA ALA A 165 7.79 -16.67 14.56
C ALA A 165 6.38 -16.85 15.13
N LEU A 166 5.34 -16.57 14.34
CA LEU A 166 3.94 -16.82 14.77
C LEU A 166 3.67 -18.31 14.97
N GLY A 167 4.24 -19.18 14.12
CA GLY A 167 4.14 -20.63 14.25
C GLY A 167 4.83 -21.16 15.51
N GLU A 168 6.05 -20.72 15.80
CA GLU A 168 6.80 -21.10 17.00
C GLU A 168 6.06 -20.73 18.30
N HIS A 169 5.32 -19.62 18.30
CA HIS A 169 4.48 -19.20 19.43
C HIS A 169 3.09 -19.84 19.44
N GLY A 170 2.76 -20.67 18.47
CA GLY A 170 1.48 -21.37 18.40
C GLY A 170 0.30 -20.47 18.04
N PHE A 171 0.53 -19.31 17.45
CA PHE A 171 -0.52 -18.38 17.03
C PHE A 171 -1.17 -18.76 15.70
N LEU A 172 -0.43 -19.42 14.80
CA LEU A 172 -1.00 -19.80 13.51
C LEU A 172 -2.09 -20.84 13.68
N SER A 173 -3.23 -20.62 13.04
CA SER A 173 -4.34 -21.54 13.00
C SER A 173 -4.47 -22.20 11.62
N GLU A 174 -4.71 -23.51 11.60
CA GLU A 174 -5.13 -24.17 10.37
C GLU A 174 -6.55 -23.71 9.97
N PRO A 175 -6.86 -23.70 8.65
CA PRO A 175 -8.22 -23.39 8.21
C PRO A 175 -9.20 -24.39 8.84
N LYS A 176 -10.26 -23.90 9.51
CA LYS A 176 -11.40 -24.75 9.86
C LYS A 176 -11.92 -25.40 8.58
N GLN A 177 -11.87 -26.73 8.53
CA GLN A 177 -12.53 -27.53 7.50
C GLN A 177 -14.05 -27.36 7.57
#